data_59d12cb32116d6148a62d379ad2e0323
#
_entry.id   59d12cb32116d6148a62d379ad2e0323
#
_cell.length_a   1.000
_cell.length_b   1.000
_cell.length_c   1.000
_cell.angle_alpha   90.00
_cell.angle_beta   90.00
_cell.angle_gamma   90.00
#
_symmetry.space_group_name_H-M   'P 1'
#
loop_
_entity.id
_entity.type
_entity.pdbx_description
1 polymer ?
#
loop_
_entity_poly.entity_id
_entity_poly.type
_entity_poly.pdbx_seq_one_letter_code
_entity_poly.pdbx_strand_id
1 'polypeptide(L)'
;MAGIQLEGLLLESSQEKKLAKDHARWESEHGHWLKDIEIWYRRHRDAQDLIDSMRKSMQEFSDQFEAHKSHINHHHDVVKMHEAALAWNNLHPVKTKGSGNDSMHRFQEEVHLNEAKVHRHLMELHQKVANDVMKMAYKFGLNV
;
A
#
# COMPACT_ATOMS: atom_id res chain seq x y z
N MET A 1 5.11 64.05 -48.52
CA MET A 1 4.18 63.63 -47.46
C MET A 1 3.59 62.24 -47.69
N ALA A 2 3.60 61.69 -48.88
CA ALA A 2 3.14 60.31 -49.10
C ALA A 2 4.05 59.20 -48.52
N GLY A 3 5.36 59.47 -48.33
CA GLY A 3 6.29 58.49 -47.80
C GLY A 3 6.13 58.15 -46.33
N ILE A 4 5.73 59.12 -45.48
CA ILE A 4 5.57 58.94 -44.02
C ILE A 4 4.34 58.08 -43.71
N GLN A 5 3.27 58.22 -44.49
CA GLN A 5 2.08 57.38 -44.30
C GLN A 5 2.28 55.93 -44.75
N LEU A 6 3.08 55.73 -45.80
CA LEU A 6 3.46 54.36 -46.23
C LEU A 6 4.37 53.65 -45.23
N GLU A 7 5.34 54.34 -44.62
CA GLU A 7 6.20 53.78 -43.58
C GLU A 7 5.42 53.41 -42.32
N GLY A 8 4.45 54.26 -41.93
CA GLY A 8 3.58 54.01 -40.80
C GLY A 8 2.69 52.77 -41.05
N LEU A 9 2.12 52.63 -42.26
CA LEU A 9 1.33 51.47 -42.67
C LEU A 9 2.17 50.19 -42.76
N LEU A 10 3.41 50.27 -43.22
CA LEU A 10 4.34 49.13 -43.25
C LEU A 10 4.76 48.70 -41.86
N LEU A 11 4.97 49.65 -40.90
CA LEU A 11 5.26 49.36 -39.49
C LEU A 11 4.06 48.73 -38.81
N GLU A 12 2.84 49.23 -38.99
CA GLU A 12 1.61 48.62 -38.48
C GLU A 12 1.40 47.22 -39.01
N SER A 13 1.58 46.99 -40.34
CA SER A 13 1.50 45.67 -40.97
C SER A 13 2.56 44.70 -40.43
N SER A 14 3.78 45.21 -40.16
CA SER A 14 4.86 44.41 -39.57
C SER A 14 4.54 44.03 -38.12
N GLN A 15 3.98 44.95 -37.32
CA GLN A 15 3.54 44.68 -35.95
C GLN A 15 2.36 43.71 -35.91
N GLU A 16 1.36 43.89 -36.80
CA GLU A 16 0.24 42.95 -36.93
C GLU A 16 0.68 41.54 -37.27
N LYS A 17 1.64 41.40 -38.20
CA LYS A 17 2.23 40.09 -38.55
C LYS A 17 2.96 39.47 -37.37
N LYS A 18 3.68 40.23 -36.58
CA LYS A 18 4.34 39.76 -35.38
C LYS A 18 3.34 39.29 -34.32
N LEU A 19 2.29 40.07 -34.08
CA LEU A 19 1.21 39.71 -33.14
C LEU A 19 0.50 38.43 -33.60
N ALA A 20 0.16 38.31 -34.88
CA ALA A 20 -0.48 37.09 -35.42
C ALA A 20 0.43 35.87 -35.27
N LYS A 21 1.73 36.03 -35.47
CA LYS A 21 2.73 34.97 -35.31
C LYS A 21 2.88 34.54 -33.85
N ASP A 22 2.90 35.53 -32.95
CA ASP A 22 2.95 35.28 -31.51
C ASP A 22 1.68 34.58 -31.02
N HIS A 23 0.49 35.00 -31.48
CA HIS A 23 -0.77 34.35 -31.16
C HIS A 23 -0.82 32.91 -31.66
N ALA A 24 -0.39 32.65 -32.89
CA ALA A 24 -0.34 31.31 -33.44
C ALA A 24 0.58 30.38 -32.63
N ARG A 25 1.72 30.91 -32.20
CA ARG A 25 2.64 30.21 -31.31
C ARG A 25 2.01 29.89 -29.97
N TRP A 26 1.38 30.87 -29.34
CA TRP A 26 0.70 30.70 -28.05
C TRP A 26 -0.46 29.71 -28.12
N GLU A 27 -1.26 29.78 -29.17
CA GLU A 27 -2.31 28.78 -29.39
C GLU A 27 -1.77 27.35 -29.53
N SER A 28 -0.65 27.18 -30.23
CA SER A 28 0.03 25.92 -30.33
C SER A 28 0.58 25.46 -28.97
N GLU A 29 1.21 26.34 -28.21
CA GLU A 29 1.69 26.05 -26.86
C GLU A 29 0.54 25.71 -25.93
N HIS A 30 -0.55 26.46 -25.94
CA HIS A 30 -1.76 26.15 -25.16
C HIS A 30 -2.31 24.77 -25.50
N GLY A 31 -2.35 24.40 -26.79
CA GLY A 31 -2.79 23.08 -27.22
C GLY A 31 -1.92 21.96 -26.64
N HIS A 32 -0.59 22.16 -26.59
CA HIS A 32 0.33 21.21 -25.97
C HIS A 32 0.14 21.14 -24.47
N TRP A 33 0.05 22.28 -23.78
CA TRP A 33 -0.14 22.33 -22.33
C TRP A 33 -1.46 21.68 -21.90
N LEU A 34 -2.52 21.88 -22.66
CA LEU A 34 -3.82 21.25 -22.38
C LEU A 34 -3.73 19.71 -22.51
N LYS A 35 -2.98 19.22 -23.51
CA LYS A 35 -2.70 17.77 -23.63
C LYS A 35 -1.86 17.25 -22.47
N ASP A 36 -0.85 17.98 -22.06
CA ASP A 36 -0.01 17.62 -20.92
C ASP A 36 -0.86 17.54 -19.63
N ILE A 37 -1.72 18.54 -19.41
CA ILE A 37 -2.64 18.56 -18.27
C ILE A 37 -3.56 17.34 -18.28
N GLU A 38 -4.09 16.97 -19.44
CA GLU A 38 -4.95 15.80 -19.57
C GLU A 38 -4.22 14.50 -19.23
N ILE A 39 -2.95 14.38 -19.66
CA ILE A 39 -2.08 13.26 -19.30
C ILE A 39 -1.82 13.25 -17.80
N TRP A 40 -1.54 14.40 -17.21
CA TRP A 40 -1.30 14.50 -15.77
C TRP A 40 -2.54 14.15 -14.95
N TYR A 41 -3.73 14.57 -15.37
CA TYR A 41 -4.98 14.17 -14.72
C TYR A 41 -5.18 12.66 -14.72
N ARG A 42 -4.91 12.01 -15.85
CA ARG A 42 -5.00 10.54 -15.92
C ARG A 42 -4.01 9.87 -15.00
N ARG A 43 -2.74 10.27 -15.03
CA ARG A 43 -1.69 9.73 -14.15
C ARG A 43 -2.01 9.96 -12.68
N HIS A 44 -2.52 11.12 -12.35
CA HIS A 44 -2.92 11.45 -10.99
C HIS A 44 -4.06 10.56 -10.51
N ARG A 45 -5.05 10.33 -11.36
CA ARG A 45 -6.18 9.42 -11.07
C ARG A 45 -5.71 8.00 -10.87
N ASP A 46 -4.85 7.49 -11.75
CA ASP A 46 -4.28 6.15 -11.63
C ASP A 46 -3.47 6.00 -10.34
N ALA A 47 -2.73 7.02 -9.95
CA ALA A 47 -1.99 7.05 -8.69
C ALA A 47 -2.93 7.05 -7.47
N GLN A 48 -4.03 7.79 -7.53
CA GLN A 48 -5.05 7.78 -6.46
C GLN A 48 -5.69 6.39 -6.32
N ASP A 49 -6.07 5.75 -7.42
CA ASP A 49 -6.65 4.41 -7.44
C ASP A 49 -5.67 3.38 -6.83
N LEU A 50 -4.40 3.51 -7.16
CA LEU A 50 -3.36 2.65 -6.62
C LEU A 50 -3.18 2.85 -5.10
N ILE A 51 -3.16 4.10 -4.64
CA ILE A 51 -3.08 4.44 -3.21
C ILE A 51 -4.30 3.89 -2.46
N ASP A 52 -5.50 4.00 -3.02
CA ASP A 52 -6.71 3.47 -2.41
C ASP A 52 -6.68 1.94 -2.32
N SER A 53 -6.22 1.26 -3.37
CA SER A 53 -6.02 -0.20 -3.36
C SER A 53 -5.01 -0.62 -2.30
N MET A 54 -3.91 0.10 -2.17
CA MET A 54 -2.90 -0.17 -1.16
C MET A 54 -3.42 0.03 0.25
N ARG A 55 -4.15 1.11 0.49
CA ARG A 55 -4.77 1.37 1.79
C ARG A 55 -5.72 0.25 2.19
N LYS A 56 -6.52 -0.25 1.25
CA LYS A 56 -7.41 -1.39 1.47
C LYS A 56 -6.63 -2.65 1.81
N SER A 57 -5.59 -2.97 1.07
CA SER A 57 -4.74 -4.13 1.35
C SER A 57 -4.06 -4.03 2.71
N MET A 58 -3.57 -2.85 3.08
CA MET A 58 -2.96 -2.62 4.39
C MET A 58 -3.98 -2.80 5.52
N GLN A 59 -5.22 -2.38 5.32
CA GLN A 59 -6.29 -2.61 6.31
C GLN A 59 -6.59 -4.10 6.45
N GLU A 60 -6.67 -4.84 5.35
CA GLU A 60 -6.85 -6.30 5.36
C GLU A 60 -5.71 -7.00 6.12
N PHE A 61 -4.46 -6.57 5.93
CA PHE A 61 -3.33 -7.09 6.69
C PHE A 61 -3.42 -6.76 8.18
N SER A 62 -3.82 -5.55 8.54
CA SER A 62 -4.04 -5.17 9.95
C SER A 62 -5.08 -6.07 10.61
N ASP A 63 -6.16 -6.36 9.91
CA ASP A 63 -7.21 -7.27 10.39
C ASP A 63 -6.68 -8.70 10.58
N GLN A 64 -5.85 -9.17 9.66
CA GLN A 64 -5.18 -10.48 9.77
C GLN A 64 -4.20 -10.53 10.93
N PHE A 65 -3.45 -9.46 11.18
CA PHE A 65 -2.52 -9.37 12.32
C PHE A 65 -3.29 -9.42 13.65
N GLU A 66 -4.40 -8.70 13.77
CA GLU A 66 -5.24 -8.74 14.96
C GLU A 66 -5.86 -10.12 15.18
N ALA A 67 -6.34 -10.78 14.13
CA ALA A 67 -6.85 -12.13 14.21
C ALA A 67 -5.75 -13.13 14.64
N HIS A 68 -4.56 -13.00 14.06
CA HIS A 68 -3.43 -13.86 14.42
C HIS A 68 -3.00 -13.65 15.88
N LYS A 69 -2.90 -12.41 16.32
CA LYS A 69 -2.63 -12.05 17.71
C LYS A 69 -3.65 -12.68 18.67
N SER A 70 -4.92 -12.61 18.32
CA SER A 70 -6.00 -13.22 19.10
C SER A 70 -5.84 -14.74 19.20
N HIS A 71 -5.50 -15.40 18.09
CA HIS A 71 -5.25 -16.83 18.07
C HIS A 71 -4.03 -17.22 18.93
N ILE A 72 -2.94 -16.45 18.85
CA ILE A 72 -1.74 -16.67 19.68
C ILE A 72 -2.11 -16.55 21.17
N ASN A 73 -2.83 -15.52 21.55
CA ASN A 73 -3.25 -15.30 22.94
C ASN A 73 -4.15 -16.43 23.42
N HIS A 74 -5.11 -16.86 22.61
CA HIS A 74 -5.97 -17.98 22.93
C HIS A 74 -5.17 -19.28 23.10
N HIS A 75 -4.26 -19.57 22.19
CA HIS A 75 -3.39 -20.74 22.27
C HIS A 75 -2.50 -20.67 23.52
N HIS A 76 -1.95 -19.52 23.82
CA HIS A 76 -1.16 -19.30 25.04
C HIS A 76 -1.96 -19.63 26.31
N ASP A 77 -3.20 -19.15 26.41
CA ASP A 77 -4.10 -19.41 27.54
C ASP A 77 -4.41 -20.92 27.65
N VAL A 78 -4.66 -21.58 26.54
CA VAL A 78 -4.93 -23.03 26.51
C VAL A 78 -3.69 -23.83 26.98
N VAL A 79 -2.49 -23.42 26.55
CA VAL A 79 -1.23 -24.03 26.99
C VAL A 79 -1.05 -23.86 28.50
N LYS A 80 -1.34 -22.68 29.04
CA LYS A 80 -1.29 -22.41 30.48
C LYS A 80 -2.28 -23.27 31.26
N MET A 81 -3.49 -23.44 30.76
CA MET A 81 -4.48 -24.35 31.36
C MET A 81 -4.01 -25.80 31.31
N HIS A 82 -3.39 -26.22 30.24
CA HIS A 82 -2.82 -27.56 30.11
C HIS A 82 -1.67 -27.81 31.07
N GLU A 83 -0.75 -26.84 31.23
CA GLU A 83 0.33 -26.89 32.23
C GLU A 83 -0.23 -27.03 33.64
N ALA A 84 -1.27 -26.28 34.00
CA ALA A 84 -1.92 -26.33 35.28
C ALA A 84 -2.57 -27.71 35.53
N ALA A 85 -3.23 -28.28 34.51
CA ALA A 85 -3.82 -29.60 34.58
C ALA A 85 -2.76 -30.71 34.75
N LEU A 86 -1.63 -30.62 34.08
CA LEU A 86 -0.49 -31.54 34.24
C LEU A 86 0.09 -31.46 35.65
N ALA A 87 0.28 -30.25 36.19
CA ALA A 87 0.75 -30.05 37.55
C ALA A 87 -0.22 -30.65 38.59
N TRP A 88 -1.52 -30.43 38.40
CA TRP A 88 -2.53 -31.04 39.24
C TRP A 88 -2.49 -32.58 39.21
N ASN A 89 -2.41 -33.19 38.01
CA ASN A 89 -2.34 -34.64 37.83
C ASN A 89 -1.09 -35.23 38.45
N ASN A 90 0.05 -34.52 38.46
CA ASN A 90 1.28 -34.96 39.12
C ASN A 90 1.14 -34.98 40.67
N LEU A 91 0.35 -34.06 41.21
CA LEU A 91 0.07 -33.97 42.63
C LEU A 91 -1.01 -34.96 43.09
N HIS A 92 -1.92 -35.32 42.15
CA HIS A 92 -3.06 -36.21 42.39
C HIS A 92 -3.05 -37.36 41.37
N PRO A 93 -2.13 -38.36 41.48
CA PRO A 93 -2.02 -39.39 40.45
C PRO A 93 -3.30 -40.22 40.39
N VAL A 94 -3.96 -40.20 39.24
CA VAL A 94 -5.12 -41.03 38.94
C VAL A 94 -4.62 -42.35 38.35
N LYS A 95 -5.20 -43.47 38.77
CA LYS A 95 -4.82 -44.83 38.33
C LYS A 95 -5.04 -45.10 36.83
N THR A 96 -5.82 -44.30 36.18
CA THR A 96 -5.97 -44.31 34.70
C THR A 96 -4.93 -43.39 34.11
N LYS A 97 -3.88 -43.96 33.57
CA LYS A 97 -2.96 -43.25 32.66
C LYS A 97 -3.81 -42.78 31.48
N GLY A 98 -4.28 -41.53 31.57
CA GLY A 98 -5.16 -40.97 30.57
C GLY A 98 -4.38 -40.69 29.30
N SER A 99 -4.71 -41.44 28.23
CA SER A 99 -4.36 -41.08 26.85
C SER A 99 -4.84 -39.67 26.48
N GLY A 100 -5.70 -39.06 27.30
CA GLY A 100 -6.25 -37.71 27.12
C GLY A 100 -5.21 -36.59 27.18
N ASN A 101 -4.20 -36.67 28.07
CA ASN A 101 -3.13 -35.69 28.18
C ASN A 101 -2.20 -35.70 26.98
N ASP A 102 -1.86 -36.89 26.46
CA ASP A 102 -1.02 -37.07 25.29
C ASP A 102 -1.75 -36.56 24.02
N SER A 103 -3.05 -36.86 23.90
CA SER A 103 -3.88 -36.39 22.80
C SER A 103 -4.03 -34.86 22.81
N MET A 104 -4.23 -34.27 23.99
CA MET A 104 -4.32 -32.82 24.16
C MET A 104 -2.97 -32.17 23.82
N HIS A 105 -1.85 -32.73 24.28
CA HIS A 105 -0.52 -32.23 23.98
C HIS A 105 -0.24 -32.26 22.47
N ARG A 106 -0.55 -33.36 21.78
CA ARG A 106 -0.40 -33.44 20.31
C ARG A 106 -1.27 -32.42 19.59
N PHE A 107 -2.50 -32.28 20.03
CA PHE A 107 -3.41 -31.25 19.46
C PHE A 107 -2.82 -29.84 19.61
N GLN A 108 -2.29 -29.49 20.79
CA GLN A 108 -1.65 -28.21 21.02
C GLN A 108 -0.37 -28.05 20.19
N GLU A 109 0.38 -29.13 19.98
CA GLU A 109 1.54 -29.11 19.08
C GLU A 109 1.14 -28.80 17.63
N GLU A 110 0.08 -29.40 17.12
CA GLU A 110 -0.46 -29.12 15.80
C GLU A 110 -0.93 -27.69 15.67
N VAL A 111 -1.64 -27.16 16.67
CA VAL A 111 -2.08 -25.76 16.72
C VAL A 111 -0.86 -24.84 16.69
N HIS A 112 0.16 -25.13 17.49
CA HIS A 112 1.39 -24.35 17.53
C HIS A 112 2.12 -24.34 16.17
N LEU A 113 2.22 -25.48 15.52
CA LEU A 113 2.83 -25.60 14.19
C LEU A 113 2.05 -24.80 13.14
N ASN A 114 0.71 -24.82 13.20
CA ASN A 114 -0.12 -24.01 12.33
C ASN A 114 0.07 -22.51 12.59
N GLU A 115 0.12 -22.09 13.85
CA GLU A 115 0.40 -20.71 14.23
C GLU A 115 1.75 -20.24 13.71
N ALA A 116 2.77 -21.10 13.79
CA ALA A 116 4.10 -20.79 13.27
C ALA A 116 4.10 -20.61 11.74
N LYS A 117 3.32 -21.41 11.01
CA LYS A 117 3.16 -21.27 9.56
C LYS A 117 2.44 -19.97 9.19
N VAL A 118 1.35 -19.68 9.88
CA VAL A 118 0.58 -18.43 9.68
C VAL A 118 1.46 -17.23 9.98
N HIS A 119 2.19 -17.26 11.08
CA HIS A 119 3.10 -16.17 11.47
C HIS A 119 4.17 -15.91 10.40
N ARG A 120 4.80 -16.97 9.89
CA ARG A 120 5.80 -16.87 8.82
C ARG A 120 5.19 -16.29 7.55
N HIS A 121 4.02 -16.75 7.16
CA HIS A 121 3.31 -16.26 5.99
C HIS A 121 2.96 -14.76 6.11
N LEU A 122 2.44 -14.33 7.25
CA LEU A 122 2.13 -12.94 7.52
C LEU A 122 3.39 -12.06 7.55
N MET A 123 4.50 -12.57 8.08
CA MET A 123 5.79 -11.88 8.06
C MET A 123 6.28 -11.66 6.63
N GLU A 124 6.22 -12.67 5.78
CA GLU A 124 6.62 -12.58 4.38
C GLU A 124 5.75 -11.61 3.59
N LEU A 125 4.43 -11.65 3.78
CA LEU A 125 3.48 -10.72 3.17
C LEU A 125 3.72 -9.29 3.63
N HIS A 126 3.91 -9.07 4.93
CA HIS A 126 4.20 -7.75 5.49
C HIS A 126 5.50 -7.18 4.90
N GLN A 127 6.54 -7.98 4.82
CA GLN A 127 7.83 -7.56 4.26
C GLN A 127 7.71 -7.21 2.77
N LYS A 128 6.95 -7.99 2.00
CA LYS A 128 6.68 -7.69 0.59
C LYS A 128 5.94 -6.37 0.42
N VAL A 129 4.88 -6.16 1.19
CA VAL A 129 4.09 -4.92 1.14
C VAL A 129 4.94 -3.72 1.55
N ALA A 130 5.72 -3.83 2.62
CA ALA A 130 6.63 -2.79 3.06
C ALA A 130 7.65 -2.42 1.98
N ASN A 131 8.23 -3.41 1.31
CA ASN A 131 9.16 -3.19 0.20
C ASN A 131 8.49 -2.53 -1.00
N ASP A 132 7.28 -2.93 -1.36
CA ASP A 132 6.51 -2.35 -2.46
C ASP A 132 6.14 -0.89 -2.17
N VAL A 133 5.74 -0.58 -0.94
CA VAL A 133 5.47 0.79 -0.47
C VAL A 133 6.72 1.66 -0.55
N MET A 134 7.87 1.14 -0.09
CA MET A 134 9.14 1.85 -0.12
C MET A 134 9.60 2.14 -1.54
N LYS A 135 9.49 1.18 -2.45
CA LYS A 135 9.79 1.36 -3.88
C LYS A 135 8.91 2.43 -4.50
N MET A 136 7.63 2.45 -4.15
CA MET A 136 6.69 3.43 -4.65
C MET A 136 6.98 4.82 -4.08
N ALA A 137 7.28 4.93 -2.79
CA ALA A 137 7.71 6.19 -2.17
C ALA A 137 8.95 6.76 -2.86
N TYR A 138 9.94 5.91 -3.12
CA TYR A 138 11.15 6.30 -3.85
C TYR A 138 10.84 6.79 -5.28
N LYS A 139 9.96 6.09 -5.99
CA LYS A 139 9.52 6.43 -7.35
C LYS A 139 8.83 7.79 -7.42
N PHE A 140 8.12 8.19 -6.37
CA PHE A 140 7.48 9.51 -6.25
C PHE A 140 8.38 10.58 -5.62
N GLY A 141 9.66 10.28 -5.35
CA GLY A 141 10.59 11.21 -4.75
C GLY A 141 10.30 11.56 -3.28
N LEU A 142 9.56 10.70 -2.60
CA LEU A 142 9.29 10.85 -1.17
C LEU A 142 10.46 10.29 -0.36
N ASN A 143 11.05 11.12 0.49
CA ASN A 143 12.06 10.68 1.45
C ASN A 143 11.34 10.02 2.64
N VAL A 144 11.56 8.73 2.80
CA VAL A 144 11.02 7.95 3.92
C VAL A 144 12.14 7.61 4.89
#